data_4bbe4e6584b55e75b669660b94e9962c
#
_entry.id   4bbe4e6584b55e75b669660b94e9962c
#
_cell.length_a   1.000
_cell.length_b   1.000
_cell.length_c   1.000
_cell.angle_alpha   90.00
_cell.angle_beta   90.00
_cell.angle_gamma   90.00
#
_symmetry.space_group_name_H-M   'P 1'
#
loop_
_entity.id
_entity.type
_entity.pdbx_description
1 polymer ?
#
loop_
_entity_poly.entity_id
_entity_poly.type
_entity_poly.pdbx_seq_one_letter_code
_entity_poly.pdbx_strand_id
1 'polypeptide(L)'
;ALFRDSNEKNFKLTLFKKSQKLLDRFLFILFAEDRGLLTPNTITTINNEWLALKELDVEVPLYDRYKQYFGYLDTGRKGTDKKEEIFAYNGGLFEPDAILDTITIDDDLLLRHTKHLTTYHFESQVDVNILGHIFEHSLNEIESINAEIEGTSFDKQKTKRKKDGVFYTPKYITKYIVDNTIGKLCTQKKQEIGITDEEYAKGRKNRHETTIKKLDQQLKDYRDWLLEITICDPACGSGAFLNQALDFLIKEHTYLDELNRQLFGGFLVFPDIENHILERNIYGVDLNEESVEIA
;
A
#
# COMPACT_ATOMS: atom_id res chain seq x y z
N ALA A 1 37.17 25.77 0.44
CA ALA A 1 37.05 24.65 1.39
C ALA A 1 35.59 24.51 1.86
N LEU A 2 35.02 25.55 2.51
CA LEU A 2 33.63 25.53 3.03
C LEU A 2 32.55 25.19 1.98
N PHE A 3 32.69 25.64 0.75
CA PHE A 3 31.74 25.33 -0.34
C PHE A 3 31.82 23.85 -0.84
N ARG A 4 33.01 23.24 -0.78
CA ARG A 4 33.19 21.82 -1.11
C ARG A 4 32.54 20.93 -0.02
N ASP A 5 32.78 21.24 1.26
CA ASP A 5 32.24 20.46 2.37
C ASP A 5 30.70 20.48 2.45
N SER A 6 30.07 21.64 2.20
CA SER A 6 28.61 21.74 2.20
C SER A 6 27.96 20.99 1.04
N ASN A 7 28.53 21.03 -0.16
CA ASN A 7 28.04 20.30 -1.33
C ASN A 7 28.22 18.78 -1.16
N GLU A 8 29.32 18.32 -0.57
CA GLU A 8 29.57 16.91 -0.31
C GLU A 8 28.64 16.35 0.76
N LYS A 9 28.35 17.13 1.80
CA LYS A 9 27.39 16.79 2.86
C LYS A 9 25.95 16.70 2.31
N ASN A 10 25.49 17.69 1.57
CA ASN A 10 24.18 17.68 0.93
C ASN A 10 24.04 16.53 -0.08
N PHE A 11 25.11 16.18 -0.78
CA PHE A 11 25.12 15.05 -1.69
C PHE A 11 24.96 13.71 -0.97
N LYS A 12 25.66 13.50 0.14
CA LYS A 12 25.54 12.28 0.97
C LYS A 12 24.11 12.09 1.49
N LEU A 13 23.49 13.14 1.99
CA LEU A 13 22.10 13.09 2.46
C LEU A 13 21.14 12.75 1.34
N THR A 14 21.29 13.43 0.21
CA THR A 14 20.45 13.19 -0.96
C THR A 14 20.61 11.75 -1.45
N LEU A 15 21.84 11.25 -1.52
CA LEU A 15 22.13 9.87 -1.93
C LEU A 15 21.51 8.86 -0.95
N PHE A 16 21.56 9.14 0.35
CA PHE A 16 20.92 8.28 1.36
C PHE A 16 19.41 8.22 1.18
N LYS A 17 18.74 9.37 1.04
CA LYS A 17 17.29 9.42 0.76
C LYS A 17 16.91 8.65 -0.51
N LYS A 18 17.73 8.77 -1.56
CA LYS A 18 17.52 8.03 -2.81
C LYS A 18 17.78 6.54 -2.66
N SER A 19 18.74 6.13 -1.84
CA SER A 19 18.96 4.73 -1.50
C SER A 19 17.76 4.14 -0.76
N GLN A 20 17.14 4.91 0.13
CA GLN A 20 15.91 4.51 0.80
C GLN A 20 14.77 4.32 -0.20
N LYS A 21 14.51 5.31 -1.08
CA LYS A 21 13.49 5.19 -2.14
C LYS A 21 13.74 3.95 -3.03
N LEU A 22 14.99 3.64 -3.33
CA LEU A 22 15.32 2.44 -4.10
C LEU A 22 14.99 1.16 -3.31
N LEU A 23 15.31 1.11 -2.01
CA LEU A 23 14.95 -0.02 -1.16
C LEU A 23 13.43 -0.19 -1.08
N ASP A 24 12.69 0.90 -0.93
CA ASP A 24 11.22 0.88 -0.88
C ASP A 24 10.62 0.34 -2.18
N ARG A 25 11.20 0.66 -3.36
CA ARG A 25 10.83 0.06 -4.64
C ARG A 25 10.99 -1.47 -4.64
N PHE A 26 12.09 -1.99 -4.13
CA PHE A 26 12.31 -3.44 -4.03
C PHE A 26 11.35 -4.09 -3.03
N LEU A 27 11.14 -3.48 -1.87
CA LEU A 27 10.22 -3.98 -0.85
C LEU A 27 8.77 -4.02 -1.38
N PHE A 28 8.34 -2.98 -2.10
CA PHE A 28 7.04 -2.96 -2.75
C PHE A 28 6.87 -4.13 -3.73
N ILE A 29 7.85 -4.35 -4.62
CA ILE A 29 7.79 -5.44 -5.60
C ILE A 29 7.65 -6.80 -4.89
N LEU A 30 8.52 -7.08 -3.91
CA LEU A 30 8.50 -8.34 -3.17
C LEU A 30 7.18 -8.56 -2.42
N PHE A 31 6.67 -7.50 -1.81
CA PHE A 31 5.38 -7.54 -1.12
C PHE A 31 4.22 -7.79 -2.10
N ALA A 32 4.23 -7.09 -3.24
CA ALA A 32 3.19 -7.20 -4.26
C ALA A 32 3.22 -8.57 -4.98
N GLU A 33 4.40 -9.15 -5.19
CA GLU A 33 4.56 -10.50 -5.73
C GLU A 33 3.91 -11.55 -4.82
N ASP A 34 4.25 -11.53 -3.53
CA ASP A 34 3.75 -12.50 -2.56
C ASP A 34 2.24 -12.36 -2.30
N ARG A 35 1.65 -11.22 -2.61
CA ARG A 35 0.21 -10.96 -2.55
C ARG A 35 -0.52 -11.23 -3.87
N GLY A 36 0.19 -11.67 -4.91
CA GLY A 36 -0.39 -11.95 -6.22
C GLY A 36 -0.84 -10.70 -7.00
N LEU A 37 -0.35 -9.52 -6.59
CA LEU A 37 -0.59 -8.25 -7.30
C LEU A 37 0.38 -8.06 -8.47
N LEU A 38 1.53 -8.70 -8.41
CA LEU A 38 2.53 -8.77 -9.47
C LEU A 38 2.85 -10.22 -9.80
N THR A 39 3.41 -10.45 -10.99
CA THR A 39 3.93 -11.76 -11.40
C THR A 39 4.94 -12.27 -10.36
N PRO A 40 4.78 -13.48 -9.83
CA PRO A 40 5.65 -13.99 -8.78
C PRO A 40 7.09 -14.16 -9.29
N ASN A 41 8.05 -13.97 -8.38
CA ASN A 41 9.48 -14.11 -8.63
C ASN A 41 10.06 -13.15 -9.69
N THR A 42 9.51 -11.98 -9.86
CA THR A 42 9.97 -10.99 -10.86
C THR A 42 11.43 -10.59 -10.61
N ILE A 43 11.82 -10.30 -9.35
CA ILE A 43 13.21 -9.95 -9.02
C ILE A 43 14.15 -11.10 -9.38
N THR A 44 13.78 -12.33 -9.05
CA THR A 44 14.56 -13.52 -9.40
C THR A 44 14.66 -13.69 -10.93
N THR A 45 13.57 -13.45 -11.64
CA THR A 45 13.52 -13.52 -13.12
C THR A 45 14.43 -12.49 -13.75
N ILE A 46 14.39 -11.23 -13.30
CA ILE A 46 15.27 -10.15 -13.79
C ILE A 46 16.74 -10.51 -13.57
N ASN A 47 17.08 -11.00 -12.37
CA ASN A 47 18.45 -11.45 -12.07
C ASN A 47 18.91 -12.60 -12.98
N ASN A 48 18.07 -13.59 -13.22
CA ASN A 48 18.40 -14.74 -14.05
C ASN A 48 18.49 -14.36 -15.54
N GLU A 49 17.57 -13.51 -16.04
CA GLU A 49 17.65 -12.96 -17.41
C GLU A 49 18.96 -12.18 -17.61
N TRP A 50 19.36 -11.37 -16.63
CA TRP A 50 20.61 -10.62 -16.68
C TRP A 50 21.84 -11.55 -16.70
N LEU A 51 21.86 -12.59 -15.84
CA LEU A 51 22.94 -13.58 -15.85
C LEU A 51 23.04 -14.30 -17.21
N ALA A 52 21.91 -14.67 -17.82
CA ALA A 52 21.87 -15.29 -19.13
C ALA A 52 22.41 -14.34 -20.24
N LEU A 53 22.13 -13.05 -20.16
CA LEU A 53 22.72 -12.06 -21.09
C LEU A 53 24.23 -11.99 -20.92
N LYS A 54 24.74 -12.02 -19.70
CA LYS A 54 26.18 -12.02 -19.42
C LYS A 54 26.88 -13.28 -19.96
N GLU A 55 26.22 -14.45 -19.92
CA GLU A 55 26.71 -15.69 -20.52
C GLU A 55 26.78 -15.61 -22.08
N LEU A 56 26.00 -14.72 -22.67
CA LEU A 56 25.98 -14.46 -24.11
C LEU A 56 26.90 -13.29 -24.51
N ASP A 57 27.79 -12.85 -23.63
CA ASP A 57 28.68 -11.69 -23.82
C ASP A 57 27.92 -10.37 -24.11
N VAL A 58 26.68 -10.25 -23.63
CA VAL A 58 25.90 -9.03 -23.74
C VAL A 58 26.04 -8.21 -22.43
N GLU A 59 26.81 -7.14 -22.51
CA GLU A 59 27.04 -6.26 -21.38
C GLU A 59 25.93 -5.21 -21.24
N VAL A 60 25.05 -5.43 -20.25
CA VAL A 60 24.02 -4.48 -19.84
C VAL A 60 24.07 -4.37 -18.33
N PRO A 61 24.11 -3.16 -17.74
CA PRO A 61 24.06 -3.01 -16.30
C PRO A 61 22.78 -3.64 -15.71
N LEU A 62 22.91 -4.38 -14.61
CA LEU A 62 21.76 -4.99 -13.93
C LEU A 62 20.74 -3.92 -13.49
N TYR A 63 21.24 -2.77 -13.04
CA TYR A 63 20.38 -1.67 -12.61
C TYR A 63 19.51 -1.11 -13.74
N ASP A 64 19.98 -1.12 -14.99
CA ASP A 64 19.18 -0.68 -16.14
C ASP A 64 18.00 -1.61 -16.40
N ARG A 65 18.13 -2.91 -16.11
CA ARG A 65 17.03 -3.87 -16.16
C ARG A 65 15.97 -3.55 -15.11
N TYR A 66 16.40 -3.18 -13.89
CA TYR A 66 15.47 -2.75 -12.83
C TYR A 66 14.80 -1.41 -13.16
N LYS A 67 15.54 -0.42 -13.67
CA LYS A 67 14.96 0.87 -14.13
C LYS A 67 13.88 0.66 -15.18
N GLN A 68 14.11 -0.25 -16.13
CA GLN A 68 13.11 -0.61 -17.13
C GLN A 68 11.84 -1.18 -16.48
N TYR A 69 11.99 -2.04 -15.48
CA TYR A 69 10.85 -2.63 -14.77
C TYR A 69 10.12 -1.60 -13.91
N PHE A 70 10.83 -0.70 -13.25
CA PHE A 70 10.23 0.43 -12.53
C PHE A 70 9.40 1.33 -13.46
N GLY A 71 9.89 1.59 -14.65
CA GLY A 71 9.12 2.31 -15.67
C GLY A 71 7.83 1.58 -16.08
N TYR A 72 7.81 0.25 -16.08
CA TYR A 72 6.58 -0.51 -16.33
C TYR A 72 5.60 -0.41 -15.15
N LEU A 73 6.09 -0.31 -13.91
CA LEU A 73 5.25 -0.09 -12.74
C LEU A 73 4.69 1.33 -12.69
N ASP A 74 5.41 2.32 -13.22
CA ASP A 74 4.95 3.70 -13.31
C ASP A 74 3.85 3.88 -14.38
N THR A 75 4.10 3.41 -15.62
CA THR A 75 3.25 3.72 -16.78
C THR A 75 2.37 2.57 -17.27
N GLY A 76 2.58 1.39 -16.71
CA GLY A 76 1.97 0.15 -17.19
C GLY A 76 2.69 -0.44 -18.40
N ARG A 77 2.44 -1.73 -18.66
CA ARG A 77 2.89 -2.45 -19.85
C ARG A 77 1.83 -3.43 -20.30
N LYS A 78 1.37 -3.32 -21.52
CA LYS A 78 0.43 -4.31 -22.12
C LYS A 78 1.05 -5.70 -22.15
N GLY A 79 0.24 -6.69 -21.86
CA GLY A 79 0.60 -8.10 -21.97
C GLY A 79 0.95 -8.50 -23.42
N THR A 80 1.74 -9.56 -23.56
CA THR A 80 2.08 -10.21 -24.81
C THR A 80 1.91 -11.72 -24.65
N ASP A 81 2.01 -12.50 -25.73
CA ASP A 81 1.94 -13.97 -25.68
C ASP A 81 2.94 -14.62 -24.69
N LYS A 82 4.01 -13.91 -24.33
CA LYS A 82 5.10 -14.40 -23.47
C LYS A 82 5.24 -13.66 -22.14
N LYS A 83 4.55 -12.53 -21.96
CA LYS A 83 4.71 -11.67 -20.77
C LYS A 83 3.34 -11.18 -20.33
N GLU A 84 3.06 -11.31 -19.06
CA GLU A 84 1.84 -10.82 -18.43
C GLU A 84 1.74 -9.29 -18.50
N GLU A 85 0.53 -8.78 -18.46
CA GLU A 85 0.27 -7.34 -18.35
C GLU A 85 0.75 -6.82 -17.00
N ILE A 86 1.28 -5.60 -16.99
CA ILE A 86 1.63 -4.88 -15.77
C ILE A 86 0.77 -3.64 -15.73
N PHE A 87 -0.06 -3.51 -14.71
CA PHE A 87 -0.87 -2.31 -14.50
C PHE A 87 0.01 -1.19 -13.93
N ALA A 88 -0.30 0.06 -14.29
CA ALA A 88 0.34 1.22 -13.70
C ALA A 88 -0.05 1.36 -12.22
N TYR A 89 0.93 1.56 -11.37
CA TYR A 89 0.74 1.88 -9.96
C TYR A 89 0.84 3.39 -9.79
N ASN A 90 -0.30 4.05 -9.62
CA ASN A 90 -0.44 5.52 -9.55
C ASN A 90 0.07 6.08 -8.21
N GLY A 91 1.27 5.71 -7.79
CA GLY A 91 1.92 6.24 -6.59
C GLY A 91 3.28 6.82 -6.96
N GLY A 92 3.73 7.90 -6.33
CA GLY A 92 5.00 8.59 -6.60
C GLY A 92 6.26 7.73 -6.45
N LEU A 93 6.14 6.51 -5.93
CA LEU A 93 7.26 5.61 -5.66
C LEU A 93 8.06 5.25 -6.93
N PHE A 94 7.37 4.96 -8.04
CA PHE A 94 7.99 4.52 -9.30
C PHE A 94 8.18 5.63 -10.32
N GLU A 95 7.72 6.85 -10.05
CA GLU A 95 7.95 7.99 -10.93
C GLU A 95 9.44 8.20 -11.25
N PRO A 96 9.76 8.70 -12.46
CA PRO A 96 11.14 9.01 -12.85
C PRO A 96 11.84 9.88 -11.80
N ASP A 97 13.08 9.51 -11.46
CA ASP A 97 13.87 10.20 -10.47
C ASP A 97 15.21 10.62 -11.05
N ALA A 98 15.45 11.94 -11.15
CA ALA A 98 16.61 12.51 -11.81
C ALA A 98 17.97 12.00 -11.27
N ILE A 99 18.00 11.53 -10.02
CA ILE A 99 19.21 10.99 -9.39
C ILE A 99 19.26 9.47 -9.58
N LEU A 100 18.20 8.74 -9.17
CA LEU A 100 18.16 7.28 -9.30
C LEU A 100 18.30 6.82 -10.75
N ASP A 101 17.77 7.57 -11.71
CA ASP A 101 17.82 7.20 -13.11
C ASP A 101 19.21 7.42 -13.74
N THR A 102 20.07 8.22 -13.10
CA THR A 102 21.42 8.56 -13.60
C THR A 102 22.57 7.89 -12.86
N ILE A 103 22.34 7.35 -11.67
CA ILE A 103 23.42 6.67 -10.91
C ILE A 103 23.79 5.32 -11.53
N THR A 104 25.03 4.93 -11.30
CA THR A 104 25.54 3.59 -11.61
C THR A 104 25.68 2.82 -10.30
N ILE A 105 25.16 1.61 -10.27
CA ILE A 105 25.27 0.69 -9.12
C ILE A 105 26.10 -0.51 -9.59
N ASP A 106 27.02 -0.95 -8.73
CA ASP A 106 27.82 -2.15 -8.98
C ASP A 106 26.91 -3.37 -9.12
N ASP A 107 27.06 -4.08 -10.26
CA ASP A 107 26.18 -5.19 -10.62
C ASP A 107 26.27 -6.37 -9.65
N ASP A 108 27.47 -6.72 -9.17
CA ASP A 108 27.67 -7.84 -8.25
C ASP A 108 27.11 -7.51 -6.85
N LEU A 109 27.24 -6.26 -6.44
CA LEU A 109 26.63 -5.75 -5.20
C LEU A 109 25.10 -5.83 -5.30
N LEU A 110 24.52 -5.30 -6.36
CA LEU A 110 23.08 -5.27 -6.58
C LEU A 110 22.51 -6.69 -6.68
N LEU A 111 23.15 -7.58 -7.42
CA LEU A 111 22.76 -8.98 -7.55
C LEU A 111 22.75 -9.69 -6.20
N ARG A 112 23.81 -9.49 -5.40
CA ARG A 112 23.92 -10.14 -4.07
C ARG A 112 22.81 -9.69 -3.13
N HIS A 113 22.52 -8.39 -3.08
CA HIS A 113 21.50 -7.87 -2.17
C HIS A 113 20.08 -8.19 -2.65
N THR A 114 19.79 -8.11 -3.93
CA THR A 114 18.47 -8.49 -4.45
C THR A 114 18.20 -9.98 -4.28
N LYS A 115 19.19 -10.86 -4.51
CA LYS A 115 19.09 -12.29 -4.18
C LYS A 115 18.84 -12.53 -2.69
N HIS A 116 19.47 -11.75 -1.82
CA HIS A 116 19.22 -11.89 -0.38
C HIS A 116 17.80 -11.46 0.00
N LEU A 117 17.30 -10.39 -0.56
CA LEU A 117 15.93 -9.93 -0.33
C LEU A 117 14.88 -10.96 -0.77
N THR A 118 15.10 -11.69 -1.87
CA THR A 118 14.18 -12.75 -2.33
C THR A 118 14.16 -14.01 -1.45
N THR A 119 15.00 -14.11 -0.42
CA THR A 119 14.93 -15.22 0.57
C THR A 119 13.87 -15.02 1.63
N TYR A 120 13.32 -13.83 1.77
CA TYR A 120 12.25 -13.53 2.72
C TYR A 120 10.87 -13.79 2.11
N HIS A 121 9.94 -14.29 2.91
CA HIS A 121 8.54 -14.46 2.54
C HIS A 121 7.72 -13.29 3.07
N PHE A 122 7.30 -12.41 2.18
CA PHE A 122 6.59 -11.18 2.54
C PHE A 122 5.12 -11.42 2.89
N GLU A 123 4.54 -12.56 2.53
CA GLU A 123 3.19 -12.91 2.95
C GLU A 123 3.14 -13.33 4.44
N SER A 124 4.11 -14.11 4.90
CA SER A 124 4.10 -14.72 6.22
C SER A 124 5.06 -14.10 7.24
N GLN A 125 6.17 -13.50 6.78
CA GLN A 125 7.24 -12.95 7.62
C GLN A 125 7.25 -11.43 7.69
N VAL A 126 6.76 -10.75 6.62
CA VAL A 126 6.73 -9.31 6.52
C VAL A 126 5.31 -8.85 6.20
N ASP A 127 4.51 -8.66 7.23
CA ASP A 127 3.17 -8.08 7.05
C ASP A 127 3.23 -6.54 6.89
N VAL A 128 2.09 -5.92 6.60
CA VAL A 128 1.98 -4.46 6.44
C VAL A 128 2.48 -3.71 7.69
N ASN A 129 2.35 -4.32 8.87
CA ASN A 129 2.83 -3.74 10.12
C ASN A 129 4.37 -3.66 10.14
N ILE A 130 5.05 -4.68 9.64
CA ILE A 130 6.52 -4.71 9.58
C ILE A 130 7.02 -3.69 8.55
N LEU A 131 6.33 -3.54 7.40
CA LEU A 131 6.65 -2.48 6.43
C LEU A 131 6.52 -1.09 7.04
N GLY A 132 5.45 -0.84 7.80
CA GLY A 132 5.28 0.41 8.55
C GLY A 132 6.43 0.66 9.55
N HIS A 133 6.89 -0.37 10.26
CA HIS A 133 8.03 -0.27 11.16
C HIS A 133 9.37 -0.06 10.44
N ILE A 134 9.59 -0.69 9.29
CA ILE A 134 10.78 -0.47 8.46
C ILE A 134 10.83 0.99 8.02
N PHE A 135 9.71 1.51 7.53
CA PHE A 135 9.60 2.90 7.14
C PHE A 135 9.85 3.86 8.32
N GLU A 136 9.19 3.64 9.45
CA GLU A 136 9.39 4.42 10.66
C GLU A 136 10.86 4.43 11.12
N HIS A 137 11.55 3.30 10.99
CA HIS A 137 12.96 3.17 11.37
C HIS A 137 13.87 3.93 10.40
N SER A 138 13.57 3.92 9.11
CA SER A 138 14.35 4.63 8.09
C SER A 138 14.38 6.14 8.31
N LEU A 139 13.26 6.72 8.76
CA LEU A 139 13.20 8.14 9.13
C LEU A 139 14.19 8.51 10.27
N ASN A 140 14.32 7.64 11.27
CA ASN A 140 15.30 7.87 12.34
C ASN A 140 16.74 7.80 11.84
N GLU A 141 17.04 6.90 10.90
CA GLU A 141 18.38 6.79 10.33
C GLU A 141 18.70 8.01 9.46
N ILE A 142 17.75 8.52 8.68
CA ILE A 142 17.90 9.77 7.91
C ILE A 142 18.28 10.91 8.85
N GLU A 143 17.61 11.05 10.00
CA GLU A 143 17.91 12.10 10.96
C GLU A 143 19.27 11.90 11.65
N SER A 144 19.64 10.66 11.98
CA SER A 144 20.95 10.35 12.57
C SER A 144 22.08 10.75 11.63
N ILE A 145 21.92 10.44 10.33
CA ILE A 145 22.90 10.81 9.30
C ILE A 145 22.94 12.32 9.08
N ASN A 146 21.77 12.99 9.12
CA ASN A 146 21.71 14.45 9.05
C ASN A 146 22.48 15.09 10.21
N ALA A 147 22.26 14.64 11.46
CA ALA A 147 22.95 15.15 12.62
C ALA A 147 24.47 14.92 12.53
N GLU A 148 24.89 13.75 12.04
CA GLU A 148 26.31 13.44 11.80
C GLU A 148 26.92 14.38 10.74
N ILE A 149 26.21 14.62 9.65
CA ILE A 149 26.63 15.52 8.58
C ILE A 149 26.73 16.97 9.08
N GLU A 150 25.81 17.41 9.90
CA GLU A 150 25.79 18.77 10.49
C GLU A 150 26.77 18.93 11.64
N GLY A 151 27.37 17.83 12.13
CA GLY A 151 28.24 17.84 13.30
C GLY A 151 27.51 18.13 14.60
N THR A 152 26.20 17.87 14.62
CA THR A 152 25.34 17.99 15.80
C THR A 152 25.18 16.64 16.49
N SER A 153 24.89 16.63 17.79
CA SER A 153 24.61 15.38 18.49
C SER A 153 23.19 14.90 18.15
N PHE A 154 23.07 13.67 17.68
CA PHE A 154 21.78 13.03 17.49
C PHE A 154 21.13 12.73 18.85
N ASP A 155 20.07 13.45 19.17
CA ASP A 155 19.27 13.23 20.38
C ASP A 155 18.02 12.42 20.05
N LYS A 156 18.03 11.13 20.37
CA LYS A 156 16.88 10.21 20.19
C LYS A 156 15.58 10.70 20.83
N GLN A 157 15.65 11.66 21.77
CA GLN A 157 14.46 12.20 22.42
C GLN A 157 13.84 13.40 21.66
N LYS A 158 14.62 14.04 20.77
CA LYS A 158 14.21 15.24 20.01
C LYS A 158 14.15 15.00 18.52
N THR A 159 14.00 13.75 18.09
CA THR A 159 13.94 13.42 16.66
C THR A 159 12.74 14.09 15.97
N LYS A 160 12.90 14.42 14.69
CA LYS A 160 11.84 14.94 13.82
C LYS A 160 10.64 13.99 13.83
N ARG A 161 10.90 12.67 13.82
CA ARG A 161 9.90 11.62 14.01
C ARG A 161 9.01 11.84 15.23
N LYS A 162 9.61 12.14 16.41
CA LYS A 162 8.85 12.45 17.62
C LYS A 162 8.17 13.80 17.55
N LYS A 163 8.78 14.74 16.85
CA LYS A 163 8.28 16.10 16.67
C LYS A 163 7.09 16.13 15.71
N ASP A 164 7.15 15.35 14.64
CA ASP A 164 6.12 15.21 13.62
C ASP A 164 5.09 14.12 13.99
N GLY A 165 5.31 13.41 15.10
CA GLY A 165 4.37 12.39 15.60
C GLY A 165 4.30 11.11 14.75
N VAL A 166 5.36 10.81 13.98
CA VAL A 166 5.40 9.62 13.12
C VAL A 166 5.58 8.37 13.98
N PHE A 167 4.48 7.70 14.26
CA PHE A 167 4.44 6.44 15.00
C PHE A 167 3.53 5.46 14.28
N TYR A 168 4.04 4.27 14.04
CA TYR A 168 3.20 3.20 13.53
C TYR A 168 2.21 2.74 14.60
N THR A 169 0.92 2.78 14.29
CA THR A 169 -0.14 2.33 15.21
C THR A 169 -0.42 0.84 15.02
N PRO A 170 -0.22 -0.01 16.04
CA PRO A 170 -0.45 -1.45 15.93
C PRO A 170 -1.87 -1.80 15.49
N LYS A 171 -2.00 -2.87 14.70
CA LYS A 171 -3.26 -3.32 14.09
C LYS A 171 -4.41 -3.51 15.08
N TYR A 172 -4.14 -3.99 16.30
CA TYR A 172 -5.19 -4.16 17.31
C TYR A 172 -5.78 -2.81 17.79
N ILE A 173 -4.97 -1.74 17.78
CA ILE A 173 -5.42 -0.38 18.12
C ILE A 173 -6.23 0.21 16.98
N THR A 174 -5.74 0.14 15.73
CA THR A 174 -6.48 0.64 14.55
C THR A 174 -7.81 -0.08 14.40
N LYS A 175 -7.80 -1.42 14.58
CA LYS A 175 -9.03 -2.21 14.61
C LYS A 175 -9.99 -1.77 15.70
N TYR A 176 -9.53 -1.56 16.93
CA TYR A 176 -10.36 -1.09 18.03
C TYR A 176 -10.99 0.27 17.72
N ILE A 177 -10.22 1.20 17.15
CA ILE A 177 -10.72 2.52 16.77
C ILE A 177 -11.79 2.40 15.69
N VAL A 178 -11.53 1.64 14.61
CA VAL A 178 -12.50 1.44 13.51
C VAL A 178 -13.78 0.78 14.02
N ASP A 179 -13.68 -0.30 14.81
CA ASP A 179 -14.85 -1.01 15.36
C ASP A 179 -15.70 -0.09 16.25
N ASN A 180 -15.06 0.82 17.00
CA ASN A 180 -15.74 1.72 17.94
C ASN A 180 -16.17 3.08 17.37
N THR A 181 -15.80 3.37 16.13
CA THR A 181 -16.22 4.57 15.39
C THR A 181 -17.09 4.18 14.20
N ILE A 182 -16.49 3.82 13.08
CA ILE A 182 -17.17 3.43 11.84
C ILE A 182 -18.11 2.24 12.10
N GLY A 183 -17.65 1.21 12.83
CA GLY A 183 -18.43 0.02 13.14
C GLY A 183 -19.69 0.33 13.96
N LYS A 184 -19.61 1.26 14.91
CA LYS A 184 -20.80 1.73 15.65
C LYS A 184 -21.77 2.48 14.75
N LEU A 185 -21.28 3.37 13.89
CA LEU A 185 -22.11 4.08 12.92
C LEU A 185 -22.84 3.12 11.98
N CYS A 186 -22.13 2.13 11.44
CA CYS A 186 -22.73 1.09 10.61
C CYS A 186 -23.81 0.28 11.36
N THR A 187 -23.53 -0.09 12.61
CA THR A 187 -24.50 -0.80 13.45
C THR A 187 -25.76 0.03 13.69
N GLN A 188 -25.60 1.31 14.04
CA GLN A 188 -26.72 2.23 14.24
C GLN A 188 -27.52 2.40 12.95
N LYS A 189 -26.86 2.57 11.81
CA LYS A 189 -27.51 2.73 10.52
C LYS A 189 -28.29 1.49 10.10
N LYS A 190 -27.75 0.29 10.31
CA LYS A 190 -28.46 -0.97 10.08
C LYS A 190 -29.73 -1.06 10.95
N GLN A 191 -29.65 -0.65 12.20
CA GLN A 191 -30.82 -0.61 13.10
C GLN A 191 -31.88 0.41 12.65
N GLU A 192 -31.46 1.62 12.24
CA GLU A 192 -32.37 2.65 11.72
C GLU A 192 -33.14 2.18 10.48
N ILE A 193 -32.44 1.53 9.54
CA ILE A 193 -33.03 1.00 8.32
C ILE A 193 -33.87 -0.26 8.61
N GLY A 194 -33.59 -0.97 9.71
CA GLY A 194 -34.28 -2.18 10.14
C GLY A 194 -33.75 -3.44 9.44
N ILE A 195 -32.45 -3.52 9.17
CA ILE A 195 -31.80 -4.71 8.64
C ILE A 195 -31.59 -5.71 9.79
N THR A 196 -32.13 -6.92 9.63
CA THR A 196 -31.99 -8.06 10.53
C THR A 196 -31.69 -9.31 9.76
N ASP A 197 -30.59 -9.99 10.06
CA ASP A 197 -30.05 -11.12 9.28
C ASP A 197 -31.07 -12.25 9.14
N GLU A 198 -31.85 -12.52 10.19
CA GLU A 198 -32.87 -13.57 10.23
C GLU A 198 -33.96 -13.37 9.16
N GLU A 199 -34.23 -12.12 8.79
CA GLU A 199 -35.21 -11.84 7.75
C GLU A 199 -34.68 -12.19 6.35
N TYR A 200 -33.40 -11.97 6.10
CA TYR A 200 -32.78 -12.32 4.81
C TYR A 200 -32.54 -13.82 4.69
N ALA A 201 -32.13 -14.49 5.78
CA ALA A 201 -31.91 -15.93 5.81
C ALA A 201 -33.15 -16.76 5.45
N LYS A 202 -34.37 -16.25 5.65
CA LYS A 202 -35.60 -16.90 5.22
C LYS A 202 -35.78 -16.93 3.70
N GLY A 203 -34.99 -16.15 2.94
CA GLY A 203 -35.07 -16.04 1.50
C GLY A 203 -36.43 -15.47 1.03
N ARG A 204 -36.70 -15.59 -0.27
CA ARG A 204 -37.96 -15.06 -0.87
C ARG A 204 -39.11 -16.07 -0.96
N LYS A 205 -38.85 -17.37 -0.64
CA LYS A 205 -39.85 -18.42 -0.79
C LYS A 205 -41.03 -18.20 0.18
N ASN A 206 -42.27 -18.27 -0.31
CA ASN A 206 -43.47 -18.06 0.49
C ASN A 206 -43.61 -16.65 1.13
N ARG A 207 -43.03 -15.62 0.51
CA ARG A 207 -43.14 -14.22 0.98
C ARG A 207 -43.94 -13.38 0.00
N HIS A 208 -44.66 -12.37 0.54
CA HIS A 208 -45.30 -11.35 -0.25
C HIS A 208 -44.28 -10.48 -0.99
N GLU A 209 -44.60 -10.11 -2.24
CA GLU A 209 -43.72 -9.27 -3.06
C GLU A 209 -43.39 -7.92 -2.39
N THR A 210 -44.32 -7.35 -1.65
CA THR A 210 -44.12 -6.12 -0.88
C THR A 210 -43.06 -6.26 0.19
N THR A 211 -42.96 -7.43 0.88
CA THR A 211 -41.92 -7.72 1.85
C THR A 211 -40.56 -7.84 1.18
N ILE A 212 -40.50 -8.54 0.04
CA ILE A 212 -39.25 -8.69 -0.74
C ILE A 212 -38.74 -7.33 -1.22
N LYS A 213 -39.63 -6.48 -1.78
CA LYS A 213 -39.27 -5.13 -2.20
C LYS A 213 -38.79 -4.26 -1.05
N LYS A 214 -39.39 -4.40 0.13
CA LYS A 214 -38.95 -3.68 1.33
C LYS A 214 -37.54 -4.09 1.73
N LEU A 215 -37.24 -5.41 1.80
CA LEU A 215 -35.93 -5.93 2.16
C LEU A 215 -34.87 -5.52 1.14
N ASP A 216 -35.17 -5.57 -0.14
CA ASP A 216 -34.29 -5.10 -1.22
C ASP A 216 -33.97 -3.60 -1.08
N GLN A 217 -35.01 -2.80 -0.81
CA GLN A 217 -34.82 -1.36 -0.60
C GLN A 217 -33.94 -1.07 0.64
N GLN A 218 -34.10 -1.81 1.72
CA GLN A 218 -33.26 -1.66 2.92
C GLN A 218 -31.77 -1.93 2.60
N LEU A 219 -31.46 -2.94 1.78
CA LEU A 219 -30.07 -3.20 1.35
C LEU A 219 -29.53 -2.07 0.48
N LYS A 220 -30.35 -1.54 -0.43
CA LYS A 220 -29.98 -0.40 -1.29
C LYS A 220 -29.71 0.84 -0.46
N ASP A 221 -30.61 1.20 0.44
CA ASP A 221 -30.50 2.39 1.30
C ASP A 221 -29.22 2.33 2.15
N TYR A 222 -28.88 1.13 2.66
CA TYR A 222 -27.65 0.96 3.44
C TYR A 222 -26.40 1.03 2.55
N ARG A 223 -26.45 0.45 1.34
CA ARG A 223 -25.33 0.52 0.39
C ARG A 223 -25.07 1.97 -0.06
N ASP A 224 -26.11 2.69 -0.40
CA ASP A 224 -26.02 4.09 -0.83
C ASP A 224 -25.38 4.93 0.29
N TRP A 225 -25.80 4.70 1.54
CA TRP A 225 -25.19 5.36 2.69
C TRP A 225 -23.70 4.98 2.89
N LEU A 226 -23.31 3.71 2.69
CA LEU A 226 -21.91 3.29 2.75
C LEU A 226 -21.06 3.94 1.65
N LEU A 227 -21.63 4.16 0.47
CA LEU A 227 -20.94 4.82 -0.65
C LEU A 227 -20.74 6.33 -0.41
N GLU A 228 -21.54 6.95 0.46
CA GLU A 228 -21.50 8.38 0.77
C GLU A 228 -20.68 8.71 2.03
N ILE A 229 -20.42 7.73 2.92
CA ILE A 229 -19.68 7.98 4.14
C ILE A 229 -18.25 8.42 3.83
N THR A 230 -17.77 9.44 4.53
CA THR A 230 -16.39 9.92 4.41
C THR A 230 -15.63 9.73 5.72
N ILE A 231 -14.43 9.21 5.61
CA ILE A 231 -13.52 8.92 6.73
C ILE A 231 -12.24 9.68 6.48
N CYS A 232 -11.84 10.54 7.43
CA CYS A 232 -10.59 11.28 7.33
C CYS A 232 -9.70 10.97 8.52
N ASP A 233 -8.46 10.55 8.23
CA ASP A 233 -7.39 10.48 9.22
C ASP A 233 -6.51 11.72 9.08
N PRO A 234 -6.53 12.66 10.05
CA PRO A 234 -5.78 13.91 9.97
C PRO A 234 -4.29 13.76 10.31
N ALA A 235 -3.81 12.56 10.63
CA ALA A 235 -2.42 12.23 10.94
C ALA A 235 -2.15 10.79 10.48
N CYS A 236 -2.37 10.53 9.19
CA CYS A 236 -2.48 9.18 8.66
C CYS A 236 -1.17 8.38 8.69
N GLY A 237 -0.02 9.04 8.80
CA GLY A 237 1.28 8.37 8.70
C GLY A 237 1.37 7.56 7.40
N SER A 238 1.77 6.30 7.51
CA SER A 238 1.82 5.34 6.40
C SER A 238 0.47 4.63 6.15
N GLY A 239 -0.65 5.19 6.57
CA GLY A 239 -1.99 4.71 6.25
C GLY A 239 -2.51 3.52 7.08
N ALA A 240 -1.92 3.21 8.23
CA ALA A 240 -2.32 2.04 9.04
C ALA A 240 -3.81 2.05 9.45
N PHE A 241 -4.34 3.21 9.82
CA PHE A 241 -5.77 3.39 10.13
C PHE A 241 -6.62 3.35 8.86
N LEU A 242 -6.19 3.99 7.78
CA LEU A 242 -6.90 4.02 6.49
C LEU A 242 -7.04 2.61 5.90
N ASN A 243 -5.98 1.80 5.95
CA ASN A 243 -6.02 0.40 5.53
C ASN A 243 -7.02 -0.42 6.36
N GLN A 244 -7.10 -0.18 7.68
CA GLN A 244 -8.07 -0.86 8.53
C GLN A 244 -9.51 -0.41 8.24
N ALA A 245 -9.72 0.87 7.88
CA ALA A 245 -11.01 1.40 7.47
C ALA A 245 -11.43 0.83 6.10
N LEU A 246 -10.51 0.72 5.15
CA LEU A 246 -10.71 0.05 3.85
C LEU A 246 -11.18 -1.38 4.05
N ASP A 247 -10.42 -2.19 4.80
CA ASP A 247 -10.77 -3.58 5.13
C ASP A 247 -12.16 -3.70 5.76
N PHE A 248 -12.51 -2.76 6.62
CA PHE A 248 -13.82 -2.74 7.28
C PHE A 248 -14.94 -2.45 6.29
N LEU A 249 -14.81 -1.43 5.45
CA LEU A 249 -15.82 -1.07 4.45
C LEU A 249 -16.01 -2.18 3.39
N ILE A 250 -14.94 -2.81 2.93
CA ILE A 250 -15.02 -3.97 2.03
C ILE A 250 -15.86 -5.09 2.67
N LYS A 251 -15.65 -5.38 3.95
CA LYS A 251 -16.43 -6.38 4.69
C LYS A 251 -17.90 -6.00 4.83
N GLU A 252 -18.21 -4.73 5.04
CA GLU A 252 -19.61 -4.27 5.09
C GLU A 252 -20.31 -4.41 3.73
N HIS A 253 -19.64 -4.12 2.63
CA HIS A 253 -20.17 -4.38 1.28
C HIS A 253 -20.34 -5.87 0.99
N THR A 254 -19.35 -6.70 1.37
CA THR A 254 -19.44 -8.17 1.25
C THR A 254 -20.60 -8.73 2.07
N TYR A 255 -20.82 -8.21 3.26
CA TYR A 255 -21.97 -8.56 4.09
C TYR A 255 -23.31 -8.25 3.39
N LEU A 256 -23.43 -7.09 2.75
CA LEU A 256 -24.63 -6.75 1.95
C LEU A 256 -24.84 -7.69 0.77
N ASP A 257 -23.76 -8.08 0.09
CA ASP A 257 -23.84 -9.01 -1.04
C ASP A 257 -24.31 -10.41 -0.55
N GLU A 258 -23.85 -10.83 0.63
CA GLU A 258 -24.32 -12.09 1.23
C GLU A 258 -25.80 -12.03 1.62
N LEU A 259 -26.29 -10.95 2.21
CA LEU A 259 -27.72 -10.78 2.51
C LEU A 259 -28.55 -10.76 1.21
N ASN A 260 -28.08 -10.10 0.18
CA ASN A 260 -28.73 -10.09 -1.12
C ASN A 260 -28.77 -11.49 -1.74
N ARG A 261 -27.67 -12.23 -1.65
CA ARG A 261 -27.59 -13.63 -2.10
C ARG A 261 -28.58 -14.52 -1.37
N GLN A 262 -28.72 -14.36 -0.06
CA GLN A 262 -29.71 -15.12 0.76
C GLN A 262 -31.14 -14.79 0.32
N LEU A 263 -31.44 -13.53 0.05
CA LEU A 263 -32.77 -13.10 -0.37
C LEU A 263 -33.15 -13.56 -1.78
N PHE A 264 -32.24 -13.43 -2.76
CA PHE A 264 -32.55 -13.64 -4.17
C PHE A 264 -31.96 -14.94 -4.77
N GLY A 265 -30.99 -15.56 -4.13
CA GLY A 265 -30.33 -16.78 -4.60
C GLY A 265 -29.34 -16.58 -5.75
N GLY A 266 -28.97 -15.34 -6.07
CA GLY A 266 -28.02 -14.98 -7.11
C GLY A 266 -26.81 -14.21 -6.56
N PHE A 267 -25.72 -14.18 -7.34
CA PHE A 267 -24.57 -13.32 -7.04
C PHE A 267 -24.82 -11.94 -7.65
N LEU A 268 -24.88 -10.91 -6.81
CA LEU A 268 -24.68 -9.52 -7.22
C LEU A 268 -23.33 -9.11 -6.64
N VAL A 269 -22.30 -9.10 -7.46
CA VAL A 269 -21.00 -8.49 -7.09
C VAL A 269 -21.03 -7.09 -7.70
N PHE A 270 -20.82 -6.07 -6.87
CA PHE A 270 -20.55 -4.74 -7.38
C PHE A 270 -19.10 -4.70 -7.84
N PRO A 271 -18.83 -4.57 -9.14
CA PRO A 271 -17.46 -4.38 -9.61
C PRO A 271 -16.94 -3.04 -9.06
N ASP A 272 -15.65 -2.99 -8.75
CA ASP A 272 -14.91 -1.77 -8.38
C ASP A 272 -15.27 -1.10 -7.04
N ILE A 273 -15.83 -1.85 -6.06
CA ILE A 273 -16.15 -1.27 -4.75
C ILE A 273 -14.88 -0.76 -4.03
N GLU A 274 -13.78 -1.47 -4.18
CA GLU A 274 -12.50 -1.11 -3.60
C GLU A 274 -11.99 0.23 -4.14
N ASN A 275 -12.05 0.43 -5.44
CA ASN A 275 -11.69 1.70 -6.07
C ASN A 275 -12.60 2.84 -5.61
N HIS A 276 -13.91 2.58 -5.50
CA HIS A 276 -14.83 3.59 -4.99
C HIS A 276 -14.48 4.00 -3.55
N ILE A 277 -14.18 3.05 -2.67
CA ILE A 277 -13.79 3.32 -1.28
C ILE A 277 -12.50 4.15 -1.25
N LEU A 278 -11.50 3.75 -2.03
CA LEU A 278 -10.21 4.46 -2.10
C LEU A 278 -10.35 5.90 -2.61
N GLU A 279 -11.20 6.12 -3.60
CA GLU A 279 -11.33 7.43 -4.24
C GLU A 279 -12.30 8.37 -3.52
N ARG A 280 -13.29 7.85 -2.77
CA ARG A 280 -14.43 8.65 -2.29
C ARG A 280 -14.75 8.51 -0.82
N ASN A 281 -14.35 7.42 -0.18
CA ASN A 281 -14.71 7.20 1.22
C ASN A 281 -13.57 7.53 2.19
N ILE A 282 -12.30 7.26 1.82
CA ILE A 282 -11.16 7.40 2.74
C ILE A 282 -10.23 8.53 2.32
N TYR A 283 -9.81 9.33 3.29
CA TYR A 283 -8.94 10.48 3.10
C TYR A 283 -7.87 10.50 4.19
N GLY A 284 -6.62 10.74 3.81
CA GLY A 284 -5.50 10.88 4.73
C GLY A 284 -4.84 12.23 4.60
N VAL A 285 -4.39 12.78 5.71
CA VAL A 285 -3.56 13.98 5.77
C VAL A 285 -2.40 13.70 6.71
N ASP A 286 -1.19 14.07 6.33
CA ASP A 286 -0.02 14.02 7.21
C ASP A 286 0.89 15.22 6.96
N LEU A 287 1.70 15.59 7.98
CA LEU A 287 2.71 16.64 7.87
C LEU A 287 4.00 16.15 7.19
N ASN A 288 4.22 14.84 7.19
CA ASN A 288 5.39 14.20 6.62
C ASN A 288 5.10 13.75 5.19
N GLU A 289 5.73 14.40 4.20
CA GLU A 289 5.53 14.08 2.78
C GLU A 289 5.91 12.63 2.45
N GLU A 290 6.98 12.10 3.06
CA GLU A 290 7.45 10.72 2.85
C GLU A 290 6.42 9.70 3.37
N SER A 291 5.67 10.04 4.45
CA SER A 291 4.56 9.22 4.96
C SER A 291 3.38 9.21 3.98
N VAL A 292 3.05 10.35 3.39
CA VAL A 292 1.94 10.47 2.43
C VAL A 292 2.21 9.72 1.13
N GLU A 293 3.48 9.69 0.67
CA GLU A 293 3.87 8.91 -0.53
C GLU A 293 3.69 7.39 -0.36
N ILE A 294 3.65 6.90 0.89
CA ILE A 294 3.53 5.47 1.21
C ILE A 294 2.09 5.09 1.55
N ALA A 295 1.31 6.04 2.09
CA ALA A 295 -0.07 5.82 2.47
C ALA A 295 -1.00 5.62 1.28
#